data_47e34326f1c1ebd2bb40a60c4ef86e3d
#
_entry.id   47e34326f1c1ebd2bb40a60c4ef86e3d
#
_cell.length_a   1.000
_cell.length_b   1.000
_cell.length_c   1.000
_cell.angle_alpha   90.00
_cell.angle_beta   90.00
_cell.angle_gamma   90.00
#
_symmetry.space_group_name_H-M   'P 1'
#
loop_
_entity.id
_entity.type
_entity.pdbx_description
1 polymer ?
#
loop_
_entity_poly.entity_id
_entity_poly.type
_entity_poly.pdbx_seq_one_letter_code
_entity_poly.pdbx_strand_id
1 'polypeptide(L)'
;MKKIDETFMSADAKTPIHVRKWIPDEKPKAVLQIIHGMVEFVGRYSAFASYLTDHGYVVVGHDLLGHGESALTPDDYGYFGDHGNETLIADIHELRNRTTKEYPDIPYFILGHSMGSFLLRQYLTETDNDDISCSEGLAGAIVMGTGQPNALVLHVGSALASIFKAVRGPRFRSKLINSMAFSSYNKKFKPARTQFDWLTKDAEIVDWYCEEEWCSFIFTVNAYKEMFKGVLRCIDKDRTKTISPTTSLLFVSGAEDPVGEFGEGVRKAYMQYVSNTKCIVDIKLYYDDRHEILNETDRDSVYDDIRTWLDERLEDINEL
;
A
#
# COMPACT_ATOMS: atom_id res chain seq x y z
N MET A 1 19.47 -14.08 -7.71
CA MET A 1 18.86 -12.94 -6.99
C MET A 1 19.70 -12.52 -5.78
N LYS A 2 19.98 -11.24 -5.59
CA LYS A 2 20.63 -10.66 -4.42
C LYS A 2 19.60 -9.92 -3.56
N LYS A 3 19.62 -10.13 -2.24
CA LYS A 3 18.77 -9.42 -1.27
C LYS A 3 19.64 -8.46 -0.47
N ILE A 4 19.22 -7.20 -0.33
CA ILE A 4 19.94 -6.16 0.40
C ILE A 4 18.97 -5.49 1.37
N ASP A 5 19.41 -5.31 2.61
CA ASP A 5 18.74 -4.47 3.60
C ASP A 5 19.61 -3.22 3.83
N GLU A 6 18.98 -2.05 3.81
CA GLU A 6 19.62 -0.75 4.03
C GLU A 6 18.67 0.20 4.77
N THR A 7 19.11 1.40 5.09
CA THR A 7 18.27 2.40 5.74
C THR A 7 18.45 3.79 5.12
N PHE A 8 17.42 4.61 5.24
CA PHE A 8 17.52 6.05 5.07
C PHE A 8 16.82 6.78 6.23
N MET A 9 17.16 8.06 6.43
CA MET A 9 16.52 8.87 7.46
C MET A 9 15.14 9.34 6.96
N SER A 10 14.08 9.04 7.74
CA SER A 10 12.72 9.51 7.48
C SER A 10 12.64 11.03 7.41
N ALA A 11 11.63 11.53 6.70
CA ALA A 11 11.29 12.95 6.67
C ALA A 11 10.94 13.53 8.07
N ASP A 12 10.71 12.68 9.08
CA ASP A 12 10.58 13.10 10.47
C ASP A 12 11.93 13.53 11.10
N ALA A 13 13.05 13.33 10.40
CA ALA A 13 14.43 13.60 10.79
C ALA A 13 14.90 12.85 12.06
N LYS A 14 14.25 11.75 12.43
CA LYS A 14 14.52 11.00 13.66
C LYS A 14 14.60 9.49 13.43
N THR A 15 13.72 8.95 12.56
CA THR A 15 13.54 7.52 12.40
C THR A 15 14.33 7.00 11.21
N PRO A 16 15.26 6.04 11.40
CA PRO A 16 15.84 5.31 10.27
C PRO A 16 14.77 4.39 9.68
N ILE A 17 14.46 4.57 8.40
CA ILE A 17 13.51 3.75 7.66
C ILE A 17 14.25 2.55 7.08
N HIS A 18 13.81 1.35 7.43
CA HIS A 18 14.33 0.10 6.88
C HIS A 18 13.84 -0.10 5.45
N VAL A 19 14.77 -0.41 4.55
CA VAL A 19 14.52 -0.69 3.13
C VAL A 19 15.01 -2.09 2.81
N ARG A 20 14.24 -2.82 2.04
CA ARG A 20 14.62 -4.12 1.47
C ARG A 20 14.56 -4.08 -0.05
N LYS A 21 15.63 -4.59 -0.67
CA LYS A 21 15.75 -4.71 -2.13
C LYS A 21 15.96 -6.16 -2.52
N TRP A 22 15.30 -6.57 -3.60
CA TRP A 22 15.52 -7.83 -4.32
C TRP A 22 15.98 -7.49 -5.72
N ILE A 23 17.19 -7.93 -6.07
CA ILE A 23 17.89 -7.51 -7.29
C ILE A 23 18.16 -8.75 -8.14
N PRO A 24 17.80 -8.74 -9.45
CA PRO A 24 18.09 -9.82 -10.36
C PRO A 24 19.61 -9.97 -10.57
N ASP A 25 20.04 -11.17 -10.97
CA ASP A 25 21.45 -11.42 -11.30
C ASP A 25 21.86 -10.79 -12.65
N GLU A 26 20.88 -10.59 -13.54
CA GLU A 26 21.05 -9.95 -14.83
C GLU A 26 20.68 -8.47 -14.80
N LYS A 27 20.92 -7.75 -15.90
CA LYS A 27 20.54 -6.35 -16.05
C LYS A 27 19.02 -6.19 -15.88
N PRO A 28 18.54 -5.37 -14.94
CA PRO A 28 17.11 -5.22 -14.72
C PRO A 28 16.43 -4.50 -15.88
N LYS A 29 15.17 -4.88 -16.15
CA LYS A 29 14.31 -4.24 -17.16
C LYS A 29 13.42 -3.14 -16.60
N ALA A 30 13.08 -3.21 -15.32
CA ALA A 30 12.27 -2.20 -14.64
C ALA A 30 12.42 -2.31 -13.11
N VAL A 31 11.89 -1.31 -12.39
CA VAL A 31 11.77 -1.30 -10.93
C VAL A 31 10.30 -1.41 -10.54
N LEU A 32 10.00 -2.22 -9.53
CA LEU A 32 8.74 -2.19 -8.79
C LEU A 32 8.99 -1.79 -7.34
N GLN A 33 8.45 -0.65 -6.90
CA GLN A 33 8.42 -0.26 -5.49
C GLN A 33 7.14 -0.74 -4.82
N ILE A 34 7.23 -1.34 -3.63
CA ILE A 34 6.09 -1.84 -2.85
C ILE A 34 5.83 -0.94 -1.64
N ILE A 35 4.57 -0.55 -1.47
CA ILE A 35 4.05 0.15 -0.29
C ILE A 35 3.11 -0.82 0.42
N HIS A 36 3.53 -1.34 1.56
CA HIS A 36 2.78 -2.34 2.31
C HIS A 36 1.56 -1.76 3.04
N GLY A 37 0.71 -2.63 3.56
CA GLY A 37 -0.52 -2.29 4.26
C GLY A 37 -0.35 -1.95 5.74
N MET A 38 -1.50 -1.87 6.43
CA MET A 38 -1.56 -1.64 7.88
C MET A 38 -1.20 -2.91 8.65
N VAL A 39 -0.39 -2.78 9.71
CA VAL A 39 -0.03 -3.88 10.62
C VAL A 39 0.59 -5.06 9.87
N GLU A 40 1.52 -4.72 9.00
CA GLU A 40 2.38 -5.65 8.26
C GLU A 40 3.75 -5.00 7.98
N PHE A 41 4.60 -5.62 7.20
CA PHE A 41 5.95 -5.13 6.89
C PHE A 41 6.42 -5.64 5.52
N VAL A 42 7.44 -5.00 4.96
CA VAL A 42 7.93 -5.25 3.58
C VAL A 42 8.40 -6.69 3.36
N GLY A 43 8.89 -7.35 4.41
CA GLY A 43 9.37 -8.74 4.34
C GLY A 43 8.31 -9.74 3.90
N ARG A 44 7.02 -9.46 4.10
CA ARG A 44 5.89 -10.32 3.69
C ARG A 44 5.74 -10.46 2.18
N TYR A 45 6.30 -9.54 1.43
CA TYR A 45 6.29 -9.55 -0.03
C TYR A 45 7.42 -10.36 -0.66
N SER A 46 8.26 -11.07 0.14
CA SER A 46 9.45 -11.75 -0.35
C SER A 46 9.19 -12.80 -1.42
N ALA A 47 8.07 -13.53 -1.36
CA ALA A 47 7.71 -14.54 -2.37
C ALA A 47 7.42 -13.88 -3.72
N PHE A 48 6.55 -12.86 -3.73
CA PHE A 48 6.23 -12.09 -4.93
C PHE A 48 7.45 -11.35 -5.49
N ALA A 49 8.25 -10.74 -4.60
CA ALA A 49 9.47 -10.06 -5.00
C ALA A 49 10.49 -11.01 -5.64
N SER A 50 10.65 -12.23 -5.10
CA SER A 50 11.51 -13.24 -5.70
C SER A 50 11.02 -13.64 -7.09
N TYR A 51 9.71 -13.91 -7.23
CA TYR A 51 9.10 -14.24 -8.50
C TYR A 51 9.38 -13.15 -9.56
N LEU A 52 9.15 -11.87 -9.23
CA LEU A 52 9.42 -10.75 -10.16
C LEU A 52 10.91 -10.58 -10.46
N THR A 53 11.77 -10.82 -9.48
CA THR A 53 13.23 -10.73 -9.67
C THR A 53 13.74 -11.80 -10.64
N ASP A 54 13.18 -13.01 -10.59
CA ASP A 54 13.48 -14.08 -11.56
C ASP A 54 13.01 -13.72 -12.98
N HIS A 55 12.11 -12.72 -13.11
CA HIS A 55 11.63 -12.17 -14.37
C HIS A 55 12.27 -10.82 -14.76
N GLY A 56 13.39 -10.46 -14.11
CA GLY A 56 14.20 -9.29 -14.47
C GLY A 56 13.76 -7.95 -13.86
N TYR A 57 12.92 -7.96 -12.83
CA TYR A 57 12.57 -6.73 -12.10
C TYR A 57 13.46 -6.54 -10.88
N VAL A 58 13.88 -5.31 -10.62
CA VAL A 58 14.29 -4.91 -9.27
C VAL A 58 13.00 -4.68 -8.47
N VAL A 59 12.90 -5.31 -7.31
CA VAL A 59 11.83 -5.02 -6.37
C VAL A 59 12.41 -4.33 -5.16
N VAL A 60 11.78 -3.24 -4.72
CA VAL A 60 12.21 -2.46 -3.55
C VAL A 60 10.99 -2.10 -2.71
N GLY A 61 11.15 -2.05 -1.41
CA GLY A 61 10.13 -1.57 -0.50
C GLY A 61 10.74 -1.17 0.83
N HIS A 62 10.01 -0.44 1.64
CA HIS A 62 10.45 -0.06 2.97
C HIS A 62 9.36 -0.38 3.99
N ASP A 63 9.78 -0.62 5.22
CA ASP A 63 8.85 -0.64 6.34
C ASP A 63 8.39 0.78 6.62
N LEU A 64 7.09 1.03 6.49
CA LEU A 64 6.50 2.33 6.73
C LEU A 64 6.77 2.79 8.17
N LEU A 65 6.85 4.09 8.39
CA LEU A 65 7.00 4.65 9.75
C LEU A 65 6.02 3.98 10.73
N GLY A 66 6.55 3.52 11.87
CA GLY A 66 5.78 2.78 12.88
C GLY A 66 5.46 1.32 12.52
N HIS A 67 6.15 0.72 11.55
CA HIS A 67 6.00 -0.68 11.15
C HIS A 67 7.36 -1.38 11.07
N GLY A 68 7.35 -2.71 11.21
CA GLY A 68 8.51 -3.57 11.03
C GLY A 68 9.77 -3.04 11.70
N GLU A 69 10.88 -3.06 11.00
CA GLU A 69 12.20 -2.57 11.48
C GLU A 69 12.30 -1.04 11.53
N SER A 70 11.32 -0.30 10.97
CA SER A 70 11.21 1.17 11.11
C SER A 70 10.53 1.60 12.41
N ALA A 71 10.05 0.68 13.24
CA ALA A 71 9.62 0.94 14.62
C ALA A 71 10.76 0.62 15.57
N LEU A 72 11.36 1.63 16.19
CA LEU A 72 12.55 1.47 17.02
C LEU A 72 12.28 0.76 18.35
N THR A 73 11.05 0.86 18.84
CA THR A 73 10.58 0.23 20.08
C THR A 73 9.14 -0.25 19.90
N PRO A 74 8.65 -1.19 20.72
CA PRO A 74 7.23 -1.61 20.69
C PRO A 74 6.24 -0.46 20.88
N ASP A 75 6.62 0.62 21.56
CA ASP A 75 5.78 1.80 21.72
C ASP A 75 5.59 2.59 20.41
N ASP A 76 6.50 2.41 19.44
CA ASP A 76 6.44 3.08 18.15
C ASP A 76 5.54 2.34 17.15
N TYR A 77 5.19 1.08 17.38
CA TYR A 77 4.27 0.37 16.49
C TYR A 77 2.96 1.15 16.29
N GLY A 78 2.61 1.38 15.02
CA GLY A 78 1.42 2.13 14.65
C GLY A 78 1.38 3.56 15.19
N TYR A 79 2.53 4.23 15.30
CA TYR A 79 2.65 5.64 15.63
C TYR A 79 3.39 6.38 14.50
N PHE A 80 2.76 7.41 13.92
CA PHE A 80 3.29 8.12 12.76
C PHE A 80 3.89 9.50 13.08
N GLY A 81 3.91 9.89 14.36
CA GLY A 81 4.42 11.21 14.74
C GLY A 81 3.49 12.38 14.36
N ASP A 82 4.00 13.59 14.52
CA ASP A 82 3.32 14.78 14.03
C ASP A 82 3.52 14.89 12.51
N HIS A 83 2.46 15.30 11.78
CA HIS A 83 2.43 15.30 10.32
C HIS A 83 2.68 13.94 9.67
N GLY A 84 2.27 12.85 10.35
CA GLY A 84 2.59 11.50 9.96
C GLY A 84 2.15 11.11 8.55
N ASN A 85 1.01 11.61 8.07
CA ASN A 85 0.57 11.36 6.70
C ASN A 85 1.53 11.97 5.67
N GLU A 86 1.96 13.21 5.86
CA GLU A 86 2.92 13.88 5.00
C GLU A 86 4.29 13.20 5.05
N THR A 87 4.71 12.77 6.24
CA THR A 87 5.97 12.01 6.43
C THR A 87 5.95 10.71 5.65
N LEU A 88 4.87 9.92 5.75
CA LEU A 88 4.72 8.67 4.99
C LEU A 88 4.83 8.89 3.47
N ILE A 89 4.20 9.93 2.95
CA ILE A 89 4.28 10.28 1.52
C ILE A 89 5.69 10.71 1.12
N ALA A 90 6.35 11.52 1.95
CA ALA A 90 7.72 11.97 1.71
C ALA A 90 8.72 10.80 1.74
N ASP A 91 8.56 9.84 2.65
CA ASP A 91 9.41 8.65 2.73
C ASP A 91 9.23 7.72 1.52
N ILE A 92 7.99 7.58 1.01
CA ILE A 92 7.71 6.88 -0.26
C ILE A 92 8.45 7.55 -1.41
N HIS A 93 8.41 8.89 -1.47
CA HIS A 93 9.07 9.67 -2.51
C HIS A 93 10.60 9.60 -2.41
N GLU A 94 11.14 9.66 -1.19
CA GLU A 94 12.58 9.54 -0.95
C GLU A 94 13.13 8.19 -1.42
N LEU A 95 12.42 7.08 -1.12
CA LEU A 95 12.81 5.75 -1.61
C LEU A 95 12.80 5.72 -3.15
N ARG A 96 11.76 6.27 -3.79
CA ARG A 96 11.71 6.38 -5.26
C ARG A 96 12.91 7.13 -5.81
N ASN A 97 13.21 8.31 -5.25
CA ASN A 97 14.32 9.15 -5.70
C ASN A 97 15.68 8.47 -5.58
N ARG A 98 15.90 7.74 -4.47
CA ARG A 98 17.13 6.95 -4.28
C ARG A 98 17.23 5.83 -5.30
N THR A 99 16.16 5.10 -5.51
CA THR A 99 16.13 3.97 -6.42
C THR A 99 16.26 4.40 -7.88
N THR A 100 15.63 5.51 -8.28
CA THR A 100 15.77 6.08 -9.63
C THR A 100 17.21 6.55 -9.90
N LYS A 101 17.93 7.09 -8.90
CA LYS A 101 19.34 7.42 -9.03
C LYS A 101 20.25 6.20 -9.15
N GLU A 102 19.90 5.10 -8.49
CA GLU A 102 20.62 3.83 -8.55
C GLU A 102 20.37 3.10 -9.89
N TYR A 103 19.15 3.21 -10.41
CA TYR A 103 18.70 2.60 -11.67
C TYR A 103 18.15 3.68 -12.61
N PRO A 104 19.02 4.51 -13.19
CA PRO A 104 18.57 5.52 -14.13
C PRO A 104 18.10 4.87 -15.44
N ASP A 105 17.19 5.57 -16.13
CA ASP A 105 16.73 5.22 -17.47
C ASP A 105 15.98 3.89 -17.61
N ILE A 106 15.54 3.29 -16.49
CA ILE A 106 14.64 2.12 -16.57
C ILE A 106 13.24 2.49 -16.02
N PRO A 107 12.17 1.89 -16.61
CA PRO A 107 10.80 2.17 -16.19
C PRO A 107 10.55 1.88 -14.70
N TYR A 108 9.76 2.73 -14.07
CA TYR A 108 9.46 2.67 -12.64
C TYR A 108 7.98 2.46 -12.37
N PHE A 109 7.67 1.43 -11.61
CA PHE A 109 6.31 1.10 -11.17
C PHE A 109 6.20 1.17 -9.64
N ILE A 110 4.99 1.44 -9.14
CA ILE A 110 4.71 1.39 -7.70
C ILE A 110 3.48 0.51 -7.47
N LEU A 111 3.57 -0.40 -6.50
CA LEU A 111 2.44 -1.20 -6.01
C LEU A 111 2.13 -0.77 -4.58
N GLY A 112 0.86 -0.47 -4.29
CA GLY A 112 0.38 -0.23 -2.93
C GLY A 112 -0.71 -1.21 -2.55
N HIS A 113 -0.57 -1.87 -1.39
CA HIS A 113 -1.54 -2.82 -0.87
C HIS A 113 -2.28 -2.27 0.33
N SER A 114 -3.58 -2.46 0.41
CA SER A 114 -4.41 -2.09 1.57
C SER A 114 -4.21 -0.62 1.97
N MET A 115 -3.75 -0.30 3.18
CA MET A 115 -3.36 1.06 3.57
C MET A 115 -2.34 1.64 2.57
N GLY A 116 -1.38 0.86 2.08
CA GLY A 116 -0.44 1.27 1.04
C GLY A 116 -1.12 1.65 -0.27
N SER A 117 -2.27 1.05 -0.61
CA SER A 117 -3.06 1.44 -1.79
C SER A 117 -3.67 2.83 -1.66
N PHE A 118 -4.10 3.22 -0.46
CA PHE A 118 -4.59 4.58 -0.19
C PHE A 118 -3.43 5.58 -0.18
N LEU A 119 -2.27 5.21 0.37
CA LEU A 119 -1.06 6.04 0.31
C LEU A 119 -0.59 6.23 -1.14
N LEU A 120 -0.60 5.17 -1.96
CA LEU A 120 -0.26 5.25 -3.38
C LEU A 120 -1.23 6.17 -4.13
N ARG A 121 -2.53 6.00 -3.94
CA ARG A 121 -3.55 6.86 -4.58
C ARG A 121 -3.39 8.33 -4.17
N GLN A 122 -3.03 8.60 -2.91
CA GLN A 122 -2.69 9.96 -2.47
C GLN A 122 -1.39 10.42 -3.14
N TYR A 123 -0.32 9.63 -3.10
CA TYR A 123 0.99 9.93 -3.67
C TYR A 123 0.90 10.35 -5.13
N LEU A 124 0.12 9.64 -5.94
CA LEU A 124 -0.09 9.96 -7.36
C LEU A 124 -0.67 11.36 -7.59
N THR A 125 -1.29 11.97 -6.59
CA THR A 125 -1.93 13.30 -6.67
C THR A 125 -1.14 14.40 -5.96
N GLU A 126 -0.01 14.07 -5.33
CA GLU A 126 0.87 15.05 -4.67
C GLU A 126 1.89 15.62 -5.66
N THR A 127 2.52 16.73 -5.28
CA THR A 127 3.68 17.28 -5.95
C THR A 127 4.90 17.21 -5.04
N ASP A 128 6.07 17.15 -5.63
CA ASP A 128 7.35 17.25 -4.92
C ASP A 128 7.70 18.71 -4.55
N ASN A 129 8.92 18.92 -4.06
CA ASN A 129 9.41 20.24 -3.66
C ASN A 129 9.61 21.22 -4.85
N ASP A 130 9.65 20.69 -6.08
CA ASP A 130 9.82 21.45 -7.33
C ASP A 130 8.47 21.62 -8.06
N ASP A 131 7.34 21.38 -7.38
CA ASP A 131 5.97 21.39 -7.91
C ASP A 131 5.74 20.40 -9.07
N ILE A 132 6.59 19.34 -9.17
CA ILE A 132 6.43 18.28 -10.16
C ILE A 132 5.48 17.21 -9.58
N SER A 133 4.53 16.74 -10.38
CA SER A 133 3.62 15.67 -9.97
C SER A 133 4.38 14.40 -9.59
N CYS A 134 4.09 13.84 -8.43
CA CYS A 134 4.66 12.56 -8.00
C CYS A 134 4.27 11.37 -8.91
N SER A 135 3.29 11.54 -9.81
CA SER A 135 2.97 10.56 -10.84
C SER A 135 3.81 10.72 -12.11
N GLU A 136 4.50 11.85 -12.28
CA GLU A 136 5.33 12.08 -13.46
C GLU A 136 6.52 11.09 -13.52
N GLY A 137 6.80 10.57 -14.72
CA GLY A 137 7.86 9.59 -14.94
C GLY A 137 7.58 8.19 -14.36
N LEU A 138 6.36 7.91 -13.87
CA LEU A 138 5.95 6.55 -13.55
C LEU A 138 5.41 5.85 -14.80
N ALA A 139 5.93 4.65 -15.07
CA ALA A 139 5.39 3.75 -16.08
C ALA A 139 4.00 3.23 -15.70
N GLY A 140 3.79 2.99 -14.42
CA GLY A 140 2.47 2.61 -13.91
C GLY A 140 2.39 2.45 -12.39
N ALA A 141 1.14 2.31 -11.92
CA ALA A 141 0.84 2.09 -10.51
C ALA A 141 -0.22 1.00 -10.32
N ILE A 142 0.02 0.10 -9.38
CA ILE A 142 -0.84 -1.03 -9.05
C ILE A 142 -1.50 -0.75 -7.70
N VAL A 143 -2.81 -0.55 -7.72
CA VAL A 143 -3.66 -0.26 -6.56
C VAL A 143 -4.34 -1.55 -6.11
N MET A 144 -3.80 -2.20 -5.07
CA MET A 144 -4.21 -3.53 -4.63
C MET A 144 -4.98 -3.48 -3.31
N GLY A 145 -6.10 -4.21 -3.22
CA GLY A 145 -6.88 -4.34 -1.99
C GLY A 145 -7.42 -3.00 -1.48
N THR A 146 -7.82 -2.12 -2.39
CA THR A 146 -8.33 -0.76 -2.08
C THR A 146 -9.85 -0.74 -1.90
N GLY A 147 -10.36 0.39 -1.43
CA GLY A 147 -11.79 0.66 -1.34
C GLY A 147 -12.13 2.13 -1.63
N GLN A 148 -13.41 2.47 -1.50
CA GLN A 148 -13.90 3.85 -1.67
C GLN A 148 -14.81 4.22 -0.48
N PRO A 149 -14.24 4.43 0.71
CA PRO A 149 -15.02 4.69 1.91
C PRO A 149 -15.77 6.01 1.85
N ASN A 150 -16.86 6.09 2.58
CA ASN A 150 -17.65 7.31 2.68
C ASN A 150 -16.90 8.37 3.50
N ALA A 151 -16.78 9.60 2.95
CA ALA A 151 -16.09 10.72 3.59
C ALA A 151 -16.65 11.06 5.00
N LEU A 152 -17.97 10.94 5.21
CA LEU A 152 -18.58 11.18 6.52
C LEU A 152 -18.06 10.22 7.59
N VAL A 153 -17.91 8.94 7.26
CA VAL A 153 -17.36 7.93 8.18
C VAL A 153 -15.91 8.28 8.55
N LEU A 154 -15.11 8.72 7.59
CA LEU A 154 -13.74 9.14 7.82
C LEU A 154 -13.65 10.40 8.71
N HIS A 155 -14.53 11.38 8.48
CA HIS A 155 -14.60 12.58 9.34
C HIS A 155 -14.99 12.25 10.76
N VAL A 156 -15.97 11.37 10.96
CA VAL A 156 -16.40 10.91 12.30
C VAL A 156 -15.25 10.15 12.98
N GLY A 157 -14.59 9.23 12.27
CA GLY A 157 -13.43 8.50 12.79
C GLY A 157 -12.28 9.44 13.18
N SER A 158 -11.96 10.42 12.34
CA SER A 158 -10.93 11.43 12.60
C SER A 158 -11.26 12.33 13.80
N ALA A 159 -12.51 12.73 13.94
CA ALA A 159 -12.97 13.51 15.10
C ALA A 159 -12.84 12.70 16.41
N LEU A 160 -13.26 11.43 16.39
CA LEU A 160 -13.13 10.54 17.55
C LEU A 160 -11.66 10.29 17.91
N ALA A 161 -10.81 10.06 16.93
CA ALA A 161 -9.37 9.93 17.15
C ALA A 161 -8.76 11.21 17.75
N SER A 162 -9.21 12.38 17.29
CA SER A 162 -8.77 13.68 17.84
C SER A 162 -9.19 13.89 19.30
N ILE A 163 -10.40 13.49 19.69
CA ILE A 163 -10.88 13.54 21.07
C ILE A 163 -10.01 12.62 21.95
N PHE A 164 -9.79 11.38 21.53
CA PHE A 164 -8.92 10.48 22.30
C PHE A 164 -7.47 10.98 22.37
N LYS A 165 -6.93 11.55 21.28
CA LYS A 165 -5.60 12.17 21.27
C LYS A 165 -5.49 13.28 22.32
N ALA A 166 -6.51 14.14 22.44
CA ALA A 166 -6.53 15.24 23.39
C ALA A 166 -6.64 14.76 24.86
N VAL A 167 -7.41 13.70 25.13
CA VAL A 167 -7.70 13.22 26.50
C VAL A 167 -6.66 12.20 26.98
N ARG A 168 -6.18 11.31 26.10
CA ARG A 168 -5.35 10.15 26.45
C ARG A 168 -3.93 10.21 25.86
N GLY A 169 -3.63 11.24 25.06
CA GLY A 169 -2.36 11.41 24.37
C GLY A 169 -2.31 10.69 23.01
N PRO A 170 -1.33 11.07 22.17
CA PRO A 170 -1.24 10.62 20.77
C PRO A 170 -0.94 9.12 20.62
N ARG A 171 -0.29 8.50 21.58
CA ARG A 171 0.09 7.07 21.55
C ARG A 171 -1.01 6.14 22.10
N PHE A 172 -2.14 6.68 22.52
CA PHE A 172 -3.25 5.85 23.01
C PHE A 172 -3.78 4.93 21.93
N ARG A 173 -3.93 3.63 22.24
CA ARG A 173 -4.44 2.57 21.35
C ARG A 173 -5.91 2.30 21.68
N SER A 174 -6.82 2.84 20.86
CA SER A 174 -8.26 2.73 21.10
C SER A 174 -8.84 1.44 20.53
N LYS A 175 -9.20 0.49 21.40
CA LYS A 175 -9.93 -0.71 21.00
C LYS A 175 -11.27 -0.38 20.33
N LEU A 176 -11.90 0.75 20.69
CA LEU A 176 -13.16 1.20 20.10
C LEU A 176 -12.96 1.56 18.62
N ILE A 177 -11.97 2.42 18.29
CA ILE A 177 -11.70 2.81 16.91
C ILE A 177 -11.30 1.56 16.09
N ASN A 178 -10.43 0.72 16.66
CA ASN A 178 -10.02 -0.53 16.01
C ASN A 178 -11.22 -1.44 15.71
N SER A 179 -12.11 -1.62 16.67
CA SER A 179 -13.33 -2.43 16.47
C SER A 179 -14.26 -1.82 15.41
N MET A 180 -14.42 -0.50 15.38
CA MET A 180 -15.21 0.18 14.34
C MET A 180 -14.63 -0.04 12.94
N ALA A 181 -13.30 -0.08 12.81
CA ALA A 181 -12.63 -0.29 11.53
C ALA A 181 -12.74 -1.75 11.03
N PHE A 182 -12.59 -2.76 11.91
CA PHE A 182 -12.34 -4.13 11.50
C PHE A 182 -13.41 -5.16 11.90
N SER A 183 -14.31 -4.87 12.86
CA SER A 183 -15.23 -5.89 13.41
C SER A 183 -16.24 -6.46 12.39
N SER A 184 -16.42 -5.79 11.25
CA SER A 184 -17.30 -6.25 10.18
C SER A 184 -16.64 -7.21 9.20
N TYR A 185 -15.30 -7.23 9.11
CA TYR A 185 -14.59 -7.91 8.03
C TYR A 185 -14.78 -9.43 8.01
N ASN A 186 -14.81 -10.06 9.17
CA ASN A 186 -15.06 -11.52 9.26
C ASN A 186 -16.55 -11.92 9.21
N LYS A 187 -17.49 -10.98 9.05
CA LYS A 187 -18.93 -11.33 9.11
C LYS A 187 -19.36 -12.34 8.04
N LYS A 188 -18.73 -12.28 6.86
CA LYS A 188 -19.03 -13.20 5.74
C LYS A 188 -18.33 -14.55 5.88
N PHE A 189 -17.23 -14.63 6.62
CA PHE A 189 -16.39 -15.83 6.75
C PHE A 189 -16.70 -16.63 8.02
N LYS A 190 -17.95 -17.04 8.18
CA LYS A 190 -18.40 -17.84 9.35
C LYS A 190 -18.53 -19.32 9.02
N PRO A 191 -18.15 -20.24 9.95
CA PRO A 191 -17.56 -19.95 11.27
C PRO A 191 -16.12 -19.43 11.13
N ALA A 192 -15.83 -18.27 11.71
CA ALA A 192 -14.49 -17.70 11.71
C ALA A 192 -13.59 -18.50 12.66
N ARG A 193 -12.40 -18.88 12.20
CA ARG A 193 -11.36 -19.58 12.96
C ARG A 193 -10.55 -18.62 13.80
N THR A 194 -10.25 -17.44 13.22
CA THR A 194 -9.50 -16.35 13.83
C THR A 194 -10.21 -15.00 13.59
N GLN A 195 -9.66 -13.91 14.09
CA GLN A 195 -10.14 -12.56 13.75
C GLN A 195 -9.62 -12.05 12.40
N PHE A 196 -8.75 -12.81 11.73
CA PHE A 196 -8.03 -12.41 10.51
C PHE A 196 -8.34 -13.30 9.30
N ASP A 197 -9.33 -14.17 9.37
CA ASP A 197 -9.72 -15.06 8.25
C ASP A 197 -10.11 -14.29 6.99
N TRP A 198 -10.46 -13.01 7.13
CA TRP A 198 -10.75 -12.12 6.00
C TRP A 198 -9.51 -11.74 5.14
N LEU A 199 -8.28 -12.04 5.63
CA LEU A 199 -7.05 -11.73 4.90
C LEU A 199 -6.87 -12.63 3.70
N THR A 200 -6.95 -13.94 3.88
CA THR A 200 -6.75 -14.96 2.83
C THR A 200 -7.46 -16.27 3.17
N LYS A 201 -7.68 -17.12 2.17
CA LYS A 201 -8.17 -18.52 2.32
C LYS A 201 -7.06 -19.43 2.86
N ASP A 202 -5.80 -19.06 2.71
CA ASP A 202 -4.65 -19.84 3.18
C ASP A 202 -4.56 -19.80 4.70
N ALA A 203 -4.97 -20.92 5.34
CA ALA A 203 -5.02 -21.00 6.80
C ALA A 203 -3.63 -20.90 7.46
N GLU A 204 -2.59 -21.38 6.79
CA GLU A 204 -1.21 -21.32 7.31
C GLU A 204 -0.70 -19.87 7.35
N ILE A 205 -1.02 -19.10 6.32
CA ILE A 205 -0.71 -17.66 6.28
C ILE A 205 -1.45 -16.90 7.38
N VAL A 206 -2.73 -17.21 7.59
CA VAL A 206 -3.52 -16.57 8.67
C VAL A 206 -2.95 -16.93 10.04
N ASP A 207 -2.59 -18.19 10.28
CA ASP A 207 -2.01 -18.64 11.55
C ASP A 207 -0.66 -17.95 11.80
N TRP A 208 0.21 -17.93 10.78
CA TRP A 208 1.47 -17.19 10.86
C TRP A 208 1.26 -15.70 11.17
N TYR A 209 0.29 -15.04 10.50
CA TYR A 209 -0.03 -13.62 10.75
C TYR A 209 -0.47 -13.38 12.20
N CYS A 210 -1.22 -14.32 12.80
CA CYS A 210 -1.67 -14.21 14.19
C CYS A 210 -0.51 -14.30 15.20
N GLU A 211 0.56 -15.01 14.85
CA GLU A 211 1.73 -15.26 15.71
C GLU A 211 2.84 -14.21 15.54
N GLU A 212 2.84 -13.51 14.39
CA GLU A 212 3.88 -12.53 14.06
C GLU A 212 3.70 -11.24 14.87
N GLU A 213 4.73 -10.85 15.62
CA GLU A 213 4.71 -9.66 16.47
C GLU A 213 4.45 -8.38 15.66
N TRP A 214 5.04 -8.27 14.47
CA TRP A 214 4.87 -7.12 13.59
C TRP A 214 3.51 -7.06 12.89
N CYS A 215 2.67 -8.08 13.09
CA CYS A 215 1.31 -8.18 12.56
C CYS A 215 0.22 -8.18 13.65
N SER A 216 0.59 -7.94 14.92
CA SER A 216 -0.33 -8.15 16.07
C SER A 216 -0.63 -6.88 16.89
N PHE A 217 -0.23 -5.69 16.46
CA PHE A 217 -0.44 -4.45 17.20
C PHE A 217 -1.71 -3.68 16.77
N ILE A 218 -2.16 -2.77 17.62
CA ILE A 218 -3.26 -1.85 17.31
C ILE A 218 -2.67 -0.46 17.06
N PHE A 219 -3.13 0.22 16.00
CA PHE A 219 -2.74 1.60 15.70
C PHE A 219 -3.04 2.54 16.86
N THR A 220 -2.16 3.50 17.06
CA THR A 220 -2.42 4.64 17.93
C THR A 220 -3.52 5.53 17.36
N VAL A 221 -4.15 6.33 18.19
CA VAL A 221 -5.14 7.32 17.71
C VAL A 221 -4.51 8.39 16.81
N ASN A 222 -3.19 8.63 16.96
CA ASN A 222 -2.42 9.45 16.04
C ASN A 222 -2.40 8.83 14.64
N ALA A 223 -2.00 7.56 14.52
CA ALA A 223 -1.92 6.88 13.22
C ALA A 223 -3.29 6.76 12.54
N TYR A 224 -4.36 6.42 13.27
CA TYR A 224 -5.71 6.44 12.72
C TYR A 224 -6.10 7.81 12.14
N LYS A 225 -5.81 8.90 12.88
CA LYS A 225 -6.11 10.25 12.42
C LYS A 225 -5.36 10.60 11.13
N GLU A 226 -4.06 10.28 11.07
CA GLU A 226 -3.21 10.56 9.91
C GLU A 226 -3.63 9.68 8.71
N MET A 227 -3.98 8.42 8.94
CA MET A 227 -4.53 7.53 7.91
C MET A 227 -5.84 8.07 7.34
N PHE A 228 -6.81 8.46 8.19
CA PHE A 228 -8.08 9.02 7.72
C PHE A 228 -7.88 10.30 6.89
N LYS A 229 -6.90 11.14 7.27
CA LYS A 229 -6.50 12.34 6.50
C LYS A 229 -6.02 11.96 5.10
N GLY A 230 -5.15 10.95 4.97
CA GLY A 230 -4.66 10.46 3.68
C GLY A 230 -5.78 9.84 2.83
N VAL A 231 -6.66 9.04 3.44
CA VAL A 231 -7.80 8.44 2.72
C VAL A 231 -8.77 9.51 2.21
N LEU A 232 -9.04 10.57 2.98
CA LEU A 232 -9.85 11.72 2.52
C LEU A 232 -9.24 12.39 1.28
N ARG A 233 -7.91 12.50 1.20
CA ARG A 233 -7.22 13.05 0.03
C ARG A 233 -7.34 12.13 -1.19
N CYS A 234 -7.22 10.82 -1.02
CA CYS A 234 -7.27 9.88 -2.14
C CYS A 234 -8.68 9.70 -2.73
N ILE A 235 -9.74 9.93 -1.95
CA ILE A 235 -11.13 9.88 -2.46
C ILE A 235 -11.61 11.20 -3.09
N ASP A 236 -10.81 12.27 -3.00
CA ASP A 236 -11.10 13.56 -3.63
C ASP A 236 -10.94 13.46 -5.15
N LYS A 237 -12.06 13.63 -5.86
CA LYS A 237 -12.13 13.52 -7.31
C LYS A 237 -11.33 14.60 -8.04
N ASP A 238 -11.24 15.80 -7.46
CA ASP A 238 -10.53 16.91 -8.11
C ASP A 238 -9.02 16.68 -8.08
N ARG A 239 -8.50 16.06 -7.03
CA ARG A 239 -7.09 15.69 -6.94
C ARG A 239 -6.67 14.65 -7.98
N THR A 240 -7.55 13.71 -8.32
CA THR A 240 -7.20 12.68 -9.34
C THR A 240 -6.96 13.26 -10.74
N LYS A 241 -7.42 14.50 -11.01
CA LYS A 241 -7.18 15.19 -12.30
C LYS A 241 -5.73 15.61 -12.50
N THR A 242 -4.92 15.65 -11.44
CA THR A 242 -3.51 16.06 -11.49
C THR A 242 -2.55 14.92 -11.85
N ILE A 243 -3.05 13.68 -11.96
CA ILE A 243 -2.24 12.52 -12.28
C ILE A 243 -1.74 12.62 -13.73
N SER A 244 -0.45 12.35 -13.93
CA SER A 244 0.17 12.35 -15.26
C SER A 244 -0.53 11.36 -16.20
N PRO A 245 -0.92 11.79 -17.40
CA PRO A 245 -1.60 10.92 -18.36
C PRO A 245 -0.75 9.75 -18.87
N THR A 246 0.56 9.80 -18.66
CA THR A 246 1.51 8.75 -19.05
C THR A 246 1.60 7.61 -18.04
N THR A 247 1.03 7.78 -16.82
CA THR A 247 1.00 6.75 -15.79
C THR A 247 -0.15 5.78 -16.03
N SER A 248 0.14 4.52 -16.34
CA SER A 248 -0.88 3.47 -16.42
C SER A 248 -1.30 3.00 -15.03
N LEU A 249 -2.58 2.67 -14.84
CA LEU A 249 -3.14 2.30 -13.53
C LEU A 249 -3.80 0.93 -13.60
N LEU A 250 -3.48 0.05 -12.64
CA LEU A 250 -4.14 -1.24 -12.47
C LEU A 250 -4.78 -1.33 -11.09
N PHE A 251 -6.08 -1.54 -11.03
CA PHE A 251 -6.81 -1.85 -9.81
C PHE A 251 -7.00 -3.36 -9.69
N VAL A 252 -6.48 -3.96 -8.60
CA VAL A 252 -6.61 -5.40 -8.34
C VAL A 252 -7.11 -5.66 -6.94
N SER A 253 -7.98 -6.67 -6.78
CA SER A 253 -8.49 -7.07 -5.45
C SER A 253 -9.15 -8.43 -5.52
N GLY A 254 -9.25 -9.10 -4.38
CA GLY A 254 -10.16 -10.24 -4.26
C GLY A 254 -11.62 -9.77 -4.34
N ALA A 255 -12.48 -10.56 -4.98
CA ALA A 255 -13.91 -10.28 -5.03
C ALA A 255 -14.61 -10.54 -3.67
N GLU A 256 -13.94 -11.26 -2.77
CA GLU A 256 -14.38 -11.51 -1.40
C GLU A 256 -13.70 -10.57 -0.38
N ASP A 257 -12.95 -9.55 -0.83
CA ASP A 257 -12.28 -8.59 0.04
C ASP A 257 -13.27 -7.63 0.72
N PRO A 258 -13.41 -7.66 2.07
CA PRO A 258 -14.31 -6.76 2.80
C PRO A 258 -13.84 -5.31 2.83
N VAL A 259 -12.53 -5.03 2.65
CA VAL A 259 -11.98 -3.65 2.55
C VAL A 259 -12.50 -2.97 1.30
N GLY A 260 -12.57 -3.72 0.20
CA GLY A 260 -13.13 -3.30 -1.08
C GLY A 260 -14.65 -3.43 -1.17
N GLU A 261 -15.37 -3.60 -0.05
CA GLU A 261 -16.83 -3.83 -0.07
C GLU A 261 -17.22 -4.99 -1.01
N PHE A 262 -16.44 -6.08 -0.99
CA PHE A 262 -16.63 -7.25 -1.86
C PHE A 262 -16.62 -6.88 -3.36
N GLY A 263 -15.66 -6.05 -3.76
CA GLY A 263 -15.45 -5.56 -5.11
C GLY A 263 -16.19 -4.27 -5.46
N GLU A 264 -17.27 -3.91 -4.79
CA GLU A 264 -18.04 -2.68 -5.09
C GLU A 264 -17.24 -1.40 -4.81
N GLY A 265 -16.52 -1.35 -3.69
CA GLY A 265 -15.65 -0.21 -3.34
C GLY A 265 -14.48 -0.06 -4.31
N VAL A 266 -13.92 -1.19 -4.78
CA VAL A 266 -12.85 -1.19 -5.80
C VAL A 266 -13.37 -0.64 -7.13
N ARG A 267 -14.56 -1.09 -7.59
CA ARG A 267 -15.20 -0.57 -8.80
C ARG A 267 -15.50 0.93 -8.71
N LYS A 268 -15.98 1.41 -7.56
CA LYS A 268 -16.19 2.86 -7.32
C LYS A 268 -14.88 3.64 -7.42
N ALA A 269 -13.80 3.12 -6.81
CA ALA A 269 -12.48 3.72 -6.92
C ALA A 269 -12.01 3.74 -8.38
N TYR A 270 -12.01 2.61 -9.07
CA TYR A 270 -11.68 2.49 -10.48
C TYR A 270 -12.44 3.50 -11.35
N MET A 271 -13.77 3.59 -11.20
CA MET A 271 -14.60 4.54 -11.96
C MET A 271 -14.26 6.00 -11.68
N GLN A 272 -13.78 6.33 -10.47
CA GLN A 272 -13.27 7.67 -10.19
C GLN A 272 -12.08 8.01 -11.10
N TYR A 273 -11.13 7.08 -11.28
CA TYR A 273 -9.93 7.31 -12.08
C TYR A 273 -10.25 7.30 -13.58
N VAL A 274 -11.07 6.36 -14.07
CA VAL A 274 -11.55 6.36 -15.47
C VAL A 274 -12.24 7.68 -15.83
N SER A 275 -13.03 8.24 -14.91
CA SER A 275 -13.82 9.45 -15.19
C SER A 275 -13.04 10.76 -15.06
N ASN A 276 -11.92 10.78 -14.33
CA ASN A 276 -11.24 12.03 -13.96
C ASN A 276 -9.79 12.11 -14.46
N THR A 277 -9.22 11.03 -15.00
CA THR A 277 -7.85 11.02 -15.54
C THR A 277 -7.87 10.78 -17.05
N LYS A 278 -6.72 10.97 -17.70
CA LYS A 278 -6.46 10.55 -19.08
C LYS A 278 -5.59 9.29 -19.15
N CYS A 279 -5.35 8.66 -18.01
CA CYS A 279 -4.54 7.46 -17.88
C CYS A 279 -5.22 6.25 -18.53
N ILE A 280 -4.44 5.25 -18.92
CA ILE A 280 -4.94 3.89 -19.12
C ILE A 280 -5.28 3.36 -17.71
N VAL A 281 -6.49 2.86 -17.51
CA VAL A 281 -6.95 2.36 -16.20
C VAL A 281 -7.60 1.00 -16.39
N ASP A 282 -6.99 -0.01 -15.80
CA ASP A 282 -7.43 -1.40 -15.84
C ASP A 282 -7.97 -1.84 -14.47
N ILE A 283 -8.84 -2.84 -14.46
CA ILE A 283 -9.36 -3.47 -13.24
C ILE A 283 -9.42 -4.99 -13.41
N LYS A 284 -8.93 -5.72 -12.39
CA LYS A 284 -9.12 -7.17 -12.28
C LYS A 284 -9.55 -7.53 -10.86
N LEU A 285 -10.66 -8.28 -10.76
CA LEU A 285 -11.14 -8.83 -9.50
C LEU A 285 -11.00 -10.35 -9.56
N TYR A 286 -10.30 -10.93 -8.58
CA TYR A 286 -10.09 -12.36 -8.46
C TYR A 286 -11.28 -12.99 -7.73
N TYR A 287 -11.96 -13.88 -8.45
CA TYR A 287 -13.11 -14.59 -7.90
C TYR A 287 -12.67 -15.47 -6.72
N ASP A 288 -13.44 -15.45 -5.64
CA ASP A 288 -13.18 -16.25 -4.43
C ASP A 288 -11.92 -15.85 -3.61
N ASP A 289 -11.15 -14.85 -4.02
CA ASP A 289 -10.03 -14.31 -3.26
C ASP A 289 -10.46 -13.25 -2.27
N ARG A 290 -9.74 -13.21 -1.14
CA ARG A 290 -9.94 -12.24 -0.07
C ARG A 290 -9.00 -11.05 -0.21
N HIS A 291 -8.59 -10.47 0.90
CA HIS A 291 -7.85 -9.20 0.92
C HIS A 291 -6.41 -9.29 0.39
N GLU A 292 -5.69 -10.33 0.79
CA GLU A 292 -4.27 -10.51 0.48
C GLU A 292 -4.06 -11.44 -0.73
N ILE A 293 -4.40 -10.97 -1.94
CA ILE A 293 -4.34 -11.79 -3.16
C ILE A 293 -2.93 -12.33 -3.47
N LEU A 294 -1.86 -11.68 -2.99
CA LEU A 294 -0.48 -12.17 -3.10
C LEU A 294 -0.17 -13.32 -2.12
N ASN A 295 -1.05 -13.60 -1.18
CA ASN A 295 -0.93 -14.64 -0.15
C ASN A 295 -2.06 -15.66 -0.24
N GLU A 296 -2.85 -15.66 -1.33
CA GLU A 296 -3.90 -16.63 -1.57
C GLU A 296 -3.35 -17.99 -2.02
N THR A 297 -4.19 -19.00 -1.99
CA THR A 297 -3.81 -20.37 -2.37
C THR A 297 -3.47 -20.51 -3.85
N ASP A 298 -3.98 -19.63 -4.68
CA ASP A 298 -3.76 -19.52 -6.12
C ASP A 298 -2.92 -18.29 -6.53
N ARG A 299 -2.13 -17.75 -5.59
CA ARG A 299 -1.28 -16.57 -5.76
C ARG A 299 -0.37 -16.60 -6.98
N ASP A 300 0.03 -17.77 -7.45
CA ASP A 300 0.89 -17.88 -8.62
C ASP A 300 0.22 -17.30 -9.88
N SER A 301 -1.10 -17.47 -10.02
CA SER A 301 -1.84 -16.84 -11.13
C SER A 301 -1.95 -15.34 -10.97
N VAL A 302 -2.03 -14.83 -9.73
CA VAL A 302 -2.01 -13.39 -9.43
C VAL A 302 -0.65 -12.79 -9.78
N TYR A 303 0.44 -13.50 -9.44
CA TYR A 303 1.80 -13.06 -9.78
C TYR A 303 2.00 -12.97 -11.29
N ASP A 304 1.56 -14.00 -12.06
CA ASP A 304 1.63 -14.02 -13.51
C ASP A 304 0.82 -12.91 -14.17
N ASP A 305 -0.39 -12.63 -13.68
CA ASP A 305 -1.23 -11.55 -14.18
C ASP A 305 -0.60 -10.18 -13.97
N ILE A 306 -0.08 -9.93 -12.75
CA ILE A 306 0.59 -8.65 -12.44
C ILE A 306 1.84 -8.50 -13.29
N ARG A 307 2.68 -9.55 -13.42
CA ARG A 307 3.86 -9.55 -14.29
C ARG A 307 3.48 -9.27 -15.74
N THR A 308 2.46 -9.94 -16.25
CA THR A 308 1.98 -9.75 -17.62
C THR A 308 1.56 -8.30 -17.85
N TRP A 309 0.80 -7.70 -16.95
CA TRP A 309 0.42 -6.30 -17.05
C TRP A 309 1.65 -5.36 -17.03
N LEU A 310 2.64 -5.64 -16.17
CA LEU A 310 3.89 -4.88 -16.14
C LEU A 310 4.67 -5.01 -17.46
N ASP A 311 4.76 -6.21 -18.02
CA ASP A 311 5.46 -6.48 -19.28
C ASP A 311 4.78 -5.77 -20.46
N GLU A 312 3.46 -5.81 -20.55
CA GLU A 312 2.67 -5.06 -21.55
C GLU A 312 2.95 -3.54 -21.49
N ARG A 313 3.04 -2.97 -20.30
CA ARG A 313 3.36 -1.53 -20.17
C ARG A 313 4.81 -1.21 -20.57
N LEU A 314 5.74 -2.15 -20.41
CA LEU A 314 7.11 -2.00 -20.93
C LEU A 314 7.16 -2.04 -22.47
N GLU A 315 6.33 -2.88 -23.09
CA GLU A 315 6.19 -2.92 -24.55
C GLU A 315 5.63 -1.61 -25.10
N ASP A 316 4.55 -1.07 -24.48
CA ASP A 316 3.96 0.22 -24.86
C ASP A 316 4.97 1.36 -24.82
N ILE A 317 5.86 1.40 -23.81
CA ILE A 317 6.91 2.43 -23.68
C ILE A 317 7.98 2.30 -24.77
N ASN A 318 8.32 1.09 -25.17
CA ASN A 318 9.34 0.84 -26.19
C ASN A 318 8.84 1.11 -27.63
N GLU A 319 7.52 1.19 -27.84
CA GLU A 319 6.91 1.50 -29.13
C GLU A 319 6.75 3.01 -29.39
N LEU A 320 6.92 3.84 -28.36
CA LEU A 320 6.86 5.33 -28.43
C LEU A 320 8.22 5.95 -28.74
#